data_72766c9100e294d8bbb1bf1184fbdbb8
#
_entry.id   72766c9100e294d8bbb1bf1184fbdbb8
#
_cell.length_a   1.000
_cell.length_b   1.000
_cell.length_c   1.000
_cell.angle_alpha   90.00
_cell.angle_beta   90.00
_cell.angle_gamma   90.00
#
_symmetry.space_group_name_H-M   'P 1'
#
loop_
_entity.id
_entity.type
_entity.pdbx_description
1 polymer ?
#
loop_
_entity_poly.entity_id
_entity_poly.type
_entity_poly.pdbx_seq_one_letter_code
_entity_poly.pdbx_strand_id
1 'polypeptide(L)'
;MTAKPSAPKNVKVDPKVLVIDVGGTHVKLLMTGQKEPTKFVSGPSMTAARAVRDIKLAVKSWKFDCISIGYPGPIINSHPLREPHNLGSGWMGMDFAKALGHPTKVINDAAMQALGSYKGGKMLFLGLGTGLGSAMISDGYLEPMELAHLEYKKGKTYEDYLGIRGLEKYGKKKWRREVFKVTELLKTALEADYVVLGGGNSKKLKALPPGSRLGSNDNAFVGGFRLWQKNSPVSR
;
A
#
# COMPACT_ATOMS: atom_id res chain seq x y z
N MET A 1 16.65 56.79 3.95
CA MET A 1 15.90 55.57 4.35
C MET A 1 16.42 54.41 3.52
N THR A 2 17.29 53.61 4.08
CA THR A 2 17.91 52.47 3.40
C THR A 2 17.05 51.20 3.67
N ALA A 3 16.47 50.63 2.62
CA ALA A 3 15.69 49.41 2.71
C ALA A 3 16.62 48.25 3.15
N LYS A 4 16.25 47.55 4.23
CA LYS A 4 16.91 46.31 4.66
C LYS A 4 16.67 45.22 3.60
N PRO A 5 17.71 44.45 3.22
CA PRO A 5 17.52 43.32 2.31
C PRO A 5 16.68 42.27 3.00
N SER A 6 15.62 41.80 2.33
CA SER A 6 14.78 40.70 2.77
C SER A 6 15.60 39.40 2.79
N ALA A 7 15.57 38.70 3.91
CA ALA A 7 16.22 37.39 4.03
C ALA A 7 15.71 36.41 2.94
N PRO A 8 16.55 35.55 2.37
CA PRO A 8 16.14 34.60 1.35
C PRO A 8 15.10 33.66 1.94
N LYS A 9 13.94 33.54 1.28
CA LYS A 9 12.91 32.56 1.60
C LYS A 9 13.55 31.18 1.42
N ASN A 10 13.75 30.46 2.52
CA ASN A 10 14.15 29.05 2.48
C ASN A 10 13.10 28.27 1.65
N VAL A 11 13.39 28.02 0.40
CA VAL A 11 12.63 27.11 -0.44
C VAL A 11 12.91 25.71 0.12
N LYS A 12 12.01 25.19 0.97
CA LYS A 12 12.07 23.79 1.39
C LYS A 12 11.85 22.93 0.14
N VAL A 13 12.92 22.37 -0.39
CA VAL A 13 12.87 21.37 -1.45
C VAL A 13 12.19 20.14 -0.87
N ASP A 14 11.24 19.54 -1.62
CA ASP A 14 10.60 18.29 -1.22
C ASP A 14 11.68 17.20 -1.07
N PRO A 15 11.59 16.36 -0.04
CA PRO A 15 12.59 15.34 0.21
C PRO A 15 12.64 14.31 -0.92
N LYS A 16 13.83 13.81 -1.21
CA LYS A 16 14.00 12.62 -2.07
C LYS A 16 13.61 11.39 -1.26
N VAL A 17 12.57 10.71 -1.68
CA VAL A 17 11.99 9.56 -0.99
C VAL A 17 12.41 8.27 -1.69
N LEU A 18 12.88 7.29 -0.94
CA LEU A 18 12.92 5.89 -1.36
C LEU A 18 11.61 5.22 -0.96
N VAL A 19 10.88 4.68 -1.92
CA VAL A 19 9.68 3.87 -1.67
C VAL A 19 10.02 2.40 -1.81
N ILE A 20 9.64 1.62 -0.82
CA ILE A 20 9.82 0.17 -0.74
C ILE A 20 8.45 -0.49 -0.66
N ASP A 21 8.09 -1.28 -1.67
CA ASP A 21 6.86 -2.09 -1.72
C ASP A 21 7.22 -3.54 -1.40
N VAL A 22 6.92 -3.99 -0.19
CA VAL A 22 7.22 -5.35 0.29
C VAL A 22 6.09 -6.28 -0.09
N GLY A 23 6.27 -7.04 -1.16
CA GLY A 23 5.30 -8.04 -1.60
C GLY A 23 5.74 -9.48 -1.30
N GLY A 24 4.79 -10.41 -1.32
CA GLY A 24 5.04 -11.83 -1.06
C GLY A 24 5.87 -12.55 -2.15
N THR A 25 6.05 -11.96 -3.34
CA THR A 25 6.85 -12.52 -4.43
C THR A 25 8.04 -11.65 -4.81
N HIS A 26 7.94 -10.36 -4.64
CA HIS A 26 9.01 -9.38 -4.94
C HIS A 26 8.97 -8.24 -3.94
N VAL A 27 10.14 -7.76 -3.55
CA VAL A 27 10.33 -6.42 -3.01
C VAL A 27 10.67 -5.49 -4.15
N LYS A 28 10.00 -4.33 -4.23
CA LYS A 28 10.20 -3.34 -5.29
C LYS A 28 10.64 -2.02 -4.67
N LEU A 29 11.56 -1.36 -5.32
CA LEU A 29 12.22 -0.13 -4.88
C LEU A 29 12.09 0.93 -5.95
N LEU A 30 11.66 2.13 -5.60
CA LEU A 30 11.65 3.28 -6.51
C LEU A 30 12.01 4.55 -5.74
N MET A 31 12.95 5.33 -6.27
CA MET A 31 13.34 6.61 -5.67
C MET A 31 12.74 7.78 -6.46
N THR A 32 12.50 8.87 -5.80
CA THR A 32 12.09 10.15 -6.43
C THR A 32 12.97 10.44 -7.66
N GLY A 33 12.32 10.68 -8.79
CA GLY A 33 12.96 10.98 -10.08
C GLY A 33 13.32 9.76 -10.94
N GLN A 34 13.19 8.54 -10.43
CA GLN A 34 13.32 7.32 -11.24
C GLN A 34 11.99 6.98 -11.94
N LYS A 35 12.07 6.38 -13.12
CA LYS A 35 10.90 5.96 -13.92
C LYS A 35 10.53 4.49 -13.69
N GLU A 36 11.53 3.63 -13.52
CA GLU A 36 11.36 2.19 -13.42
C GLU A 36 11.80 1.66 -12.05
N PRO A 37 11.01 0.78 -11.42
CA PRO A 37 11.39 0.20 -10.14
C PRO A 37 12.46 -0.89 -10.31
N THR A 38 13.42 -0.88 -9.40
CA THR A 38 14.28 -2.03 -9.14
C THR A 38 13.51 -3.06 -8.31
N LYS A 39 13.67 -4.35 -8.61
CA LYS A 39 12.99 -5.43 -7.90
C LYS A 39 13.90 -6.62 -7.65
N PHE A 40 13.68 -7.31 -6.55
CA PHE A 40 14.29 -8.61 -6.25
C PHE A 40 13.27 -9.58 -5.67
N VAL A 41 13.54 -10.87 -5.83
CA VAL A 41 12.63 -11.94 -5.39
C VAL A 41 12.53 -11.96 -3.87
N SER A 42 11.30 -12.06 -3.36
CA SER A 42 10.97 -12.32 -1.96
C SER A 42 10.40 -13.75 -1.78
N GLY A 43 9.51 -13.95 -0.83
CA GLY A 43 8.86 -15.23 -0.59
C GLY A 43 9.18 -15.81 0.80
N PRO A 44 8.80 -17.07 1.08
CA PRO A 44 8.86 -17.64 2.43
C PRO A 44 10.25 -17.67 3.07
N SER A 45 11.32 -17.59 2.28
CA SER A 45 12.70 -17.52 2.78
C SER A 45 13.20 -16.09 3.05
N MET A 46 12.39 -15.05 2.75
CA MET A 46 12.76 -13.66 2.95
C MET A 46 12.53 -13.23 4.39
N THR A 47 13.54 -13.35 5.25
CA THR A 47 13.52 -12.79 6.59
C THR A 47 13.69 -11.28 6.57
N ALA A 48 13.29 -10.57 7.63
CA ALA A 48 13.48 -9.12 7.73
C ALA A 48 14.96 -8.72 7.62
N ALA A 49 15.87 -9.45 8.27
CA ALA A 49 17.31 -9.20 8.19
C ALA A 49 17.84 -9.32 6.75
N ARG A 50 17.38 -10.35 6.01
CA ARG A 50 17.71 -10.53 4.59
C ARG A 50 17.18 -9.39 3.75
N ALA A 51 15.93 -8.99 3.95
CA ALA A 51 15.32 -7.88 3.22
C ALA A 51 16.10 -6.57 3.44
N VAL A 52 16.43 -6.24 4.69
CA VAL A 52 17.24 -5.04 5.02
C VAL A 52 18.60 -5.08 4.33
N ARG A 53 19.31 -6.23 4.36
CA ARG A 53 20.58 -6.40 3.66
C ARG A 53 20.44 -6.19 2.16
N ASP A 54 19.47 -6.85 1.52
CA ASP A 54 19.28 -6.85 0.08
C ASP A 54 18.81 -5.46 -0.40
N ILE A 55 17.99 -4.75 0.39
CA ILE A 55 17.63 -3.33 0.16
C ILE A 55 18.89 -2.46 0.19
N LYS A 56 19.71 -2.53 1.26
CA LYS A 56 20.93 -1.74 1.38
C LYS A 56 21.88 -1.95 0.20
N LEU A 57 22.02 -3.19 -0.26
CA LEU A 57 22.84 -3.51 -1.43
C LEU A 57 22.27 -2.88 -2.72
N ALA A 58 20.96 -3.01 -2.93
CA ALA A 58 20.31 -2.49 -4.13
C ALA A 58 20.37 -0.97 -4.23
N VAL A 59 20.31 -0.25 -3.10
CA VAL A 59 20.30 1.23 -3.08
C VAL A 59 21.65 1.85 -2.71
N LYS A 60 22.75 1.09 -2.68
CA LYS A 60 24.07 1.55 -2.21
C LYS A 60 24.56 2.85 -2.84
N SER A 61 24.24 3.08 -4.12
CA SER A 61 24.62 4.28 -4.85
C SER A 61 23.53 5.36 -4.91
N TRP A 62 22.36 5.12 -4.32
CA TRP A 62 21.24 6.04 -4.39
C TRP A 62 21.34 7.10 -3.28
N LYS A 63 20.87 8.31 -3.59
CA LYS A 63 20.86 9.42 -2.63
C LYS A 63 19.43 9.85 -2.36
N PHE A 64 18.93 9.54 -1.17
CA PHE A 64 17.58 9.88 -0.69
C PHE A 64 17.64 10.37 0.76
N ASP A 65 16.61 11.07 1.18
CA ASP A 65 16.54 11.72 2.49
C ASP A 65 15.71 10.90 3.48
N CYS A 66 14.71 10.16 2.99
CA CYS A 66 13.77 9.42 3.80
C CYS A 66 13.18 8.21 3.04
N ILE A 67 12.51 7.32 3.78
CA ILE A 67 12.00 6.04 3.27
C ILE A 67 10.51 5.90 3.57
N SER A 68 9.74 5.39 2.60
CA SER A 68 8.39 4.86 2.79
C SER A 68 8.39 3.36 2.57
N ILE A 69 7.77 2.59 3.46
CA ILE A 69 7.64 1.13 3.33
C ILE A 69 6.16 0.75 3.33
N GLY A 70 5.70 0.10 2.25
CA GLY A 70 4.44 -0.64 2.23
C GLY A 70 4.69 -2.07 2.69
N TYR A 71 4.06 -2.46 3.80
CA TYR A 71 4.25 -3.73 4.48
C TYR A 71 2.98 -4.60 4.36
N PRO A 72 3.10 -5.90 4.05
CA PRO A 72 1.93 -6.77 3.91
C PRO A 72 1.42 -7.28 5.26
N GLY A 73 0.88 -6.39 6.06
CA GLY A 73 0.33 -6.68 7.38
C GLY A 73 0.00 -5.42 8.19
N PRO A 74 -0.54 -5.60 9.41
CA PRO A 74 -0.91 -4.49 10.28
C PRO A 74 0.33 -3.77 10.83
N ILE A 75 0.24 -2.44 10.89
CA ILE A 75 1.29 -1.53 11.37
C ILE A 75 0.76 -0.67 12.51
N ILE A 76 1.55 -0.55 13.56
CA ILE A 76 1.33 0.41 14.66
C ILE A 76 2.61 1.20 14.88
N ASN A 77 2.51 2.53 14.91
CA ASN A 77 3.64 3.43 15.14
C ASN A 77 4.86 3.11 14.24
N SER A 78 4.62 2.86 12.95
CA SER A 78 5.64 2.46 11.97
C SER A 78 6.34 1.12 12.26
N HIS A 79 5.79 0.26 13.11
CA HIS A 79 6.32 -1.07 13.39
C HIS A 79 5.33 -2.17 12.97
N PRO A 80 5.79 -3.24 12.31
CA PRO A 80 4.97 -4.42 12.03
C PRO A 80 4.45 -5.06 13.33
N LEU A 81 3.14 -5.28 13.38
CA LEU A 81 2.48 -5.89 14.54
C LEU A 81 2.53 -7.42 14.50
N ARG A 82 2.64 -8.00 13.33
CA ARG A 82 2.65 -9.47 13.10
C ARG A 82 3.63 -9.82 11.99
N GLU A 83 4.04 -11.09 11.96
CA GLU A 83 4.78 -11.64 10.84
C GLU A 83 3.91 -11.68 9.58
N PRO A 84 4.47 -11.44 8.38
CA PRO A 84 3.74 -11.50 7.13
C PRO A 84 3.50 -12.96 6.71
N HIS A 85 2.31 -13.29 6.23
CA HIS A 85 1.94 -14.67 5.88
C HIS A 85 2.82 -15.33 4.81
N ASN A 86 3.34 -14.55 3.88
CA ASN A 86 4.02 -15.06 2.68
C ASN A 86 5.54 -14.77 2.68
N LEU A 87 6.11 -14.38 3.80
CA LEU A 87 7.53 -14.09 3.95
C LEU A 87 8.11 -14.90 5.13
N GLY A 88 9.43 -14.88 5.29
CA GLY A 88 10.11 -15.45 6.46
C GLY A 88 9.88 -14.61 7.71
N SER A 89 10.58 -14.94 8.79
CA SER A 89 10.39 -14.36 10.11
C SER A 89 11.24 -13.10 10.38
N GLY A 90 11.04 -12.53 11.58
CA GLY A 90 11.81 -11.42 12.13
C GLY A 90 11.31 -10.03 11.73
N TRP A 91 10.11 -9.93 11.21
CA TRP A 91 9.49 -8.65 10.80
C TRP A 91 8.75 -7.98 11.94
N MET A 92 8.12 -8.77 12.82
CA MET A 92 7.37 -8.24 13.96
C MET A 92 8.24 -7.37 14.85
N GLY A 93 7.79 -6.14 15.14
CA GLY A 93 8.52 -5.17 15.95
C GLY A 93 9.79 -4.58 15.30
N MET A 94 10.08 -4.88 14.03
CA MET A 94 11.26 -4.34 13.32
C MET A 94 11.23 -2.81 13.27
N ASP A 95 12.29 -2.20 13.78
CA ASP A 95 12.58 -0.76 13.62
C ASP A 95 13.34 -0.54 12.31
N PHE A 96 12.60 -0.25 11.24
CA PHE A 96 13.19 -0.02 9.94
C PHE A 96 14.00 1.28 9.87
N ALA A 97 13.65 2.32 10.65
CA ALA A 97 14.41 3.57 10.67
C ALA A 97 15.84 3.31 11.18
N LYS A 98 15.96 2.57 12.29
CA LYS A 98 17.24 2.15 12.83
C LYS A 98 17.96 1.18 11.88
N ALA A 99 17.26 0.19 11.34
CA ALA A 99 17.83 -0.83 10.48
C ALA A 99 18.38 -0.26 9.16
N LEU A 100 17.67 0.70 8.54
CA LEU A 100 18.06 1.32 7.27
C LEU A 100 18.88 2.60 7.42
N GLY A 101 18.89 3.21 8.62
CA GLY A 101 19.68 4.41 8.92
C GLY A 101 19.09 5.72 8.36
N HIS A 102 17.77 5.75 8.08
CA HIS A 102 17.07 6.92 7.54
C HIS A 102 15.71 7.09 8.22
N PRO A 103 15.18 8.33 8.31
CA PRO A 103 13.79 8.55 8.70
C PRO A 103 12.87 7.68 7.86
N THR A 104 12.06 6.84 8.49
CA THR A 104 11.23 5.82 7.79
C THR A 104 9.79 5.88 8.28
N LYS A 105 8.85 5.91 7.33
CA LYS A 105 7.43 5.71 7.57
C LYS A 105 7.02 4.34 7.02
N VAL A 106 6.43 3.51 7.87
CA VAL A 106 5.91 2.19 7.48
C VAL A 106 4.41 2.21 7.61
N ILE A 107 3.72 1.80 6.54
CA ILE A 107 2.26 1.63 6.54
C ILE A 107 1.90 0.29 5.88
N ASN A 108 0.65 -0.13 6.03
CA ASN A 108 0.13 -1.30 5.33
C ASN A 108 0.21 -1.09 3.79
N ASP A 109 0.51 -2.13 3.02
CA ASP A 109 0.70 -2.08 1.57
C ASP A 109 -0.57 -1.68 0.80
N ALA A 110 -1.75 -2.14 1.25
CA ALA A 110 -3.03 -1.71 0.68
C ALA A 110 -3.32 -0.24 1.00
N ALA A 111 -2.97 0.22 2.20
CA ALA A 111 -3.08 1.63 2.59
C ALA A 111 -2.15 2.52 1.74
N MET A 112 -0.95 2.06 1.44
CA MET A 112 -0.03 2.78 0.55
C MET A 112 -0.57 2.88 -0.89
N GLN A 113 -1.14 1.79 -1.42
CA GLN A 113 -1.81 1.80 -2.72
C GLN A 113 -3.07 2.69 -2.72
N ALA A 114 -3.84 2.67 -1.62
CA ALA A 114 -5.00 3.55 -1.44
C ALA A 114 -4.58 5.03 -1.52
N LEU A 115 -3.55 5.41 -0.78
CA LEU A 115 -3.02 6.77 -0.76
C LEU A 115 -2.59 7.24 -2.16
N GLY A 116 -1.92 6.39 -2.93
CA GLY A 116 -1.53 6.68 -4.31
C GLY A 116 -2.70 6.77 -5.27
N SER A 117 -3.79 6.07 -4.96
CA SER A 117 -5.02 6.06 -5.78
C SER A 117 -5.96 7.22 -5.47
N TYR A 118 -5.80 7.90 -4.34
CA TYR A 118 -6.74 8.89 -3.83
C TYR A 118 -6.85 10.14 -4.71
N LYS A 119 -8.10 10.59 -4.95
CA LYS A 119 -8.42 11.78 -5.75
C LYS A 119 -9.43 12.72 -5.06
N GLY A 120 -9.53 12.64 -3.72
CA GLY A 120 -10.51 13.42 -2.95
C GLY A 120 -11.75 12.60 -2.61
N GLY A 121 -12.61 13.15 -1.72
CA GLY A 121 -13.84 12.51 -1.26
C GLY A 121 -13.60 11.30 -0.34
N LYS A 122 -14.64 10.50 -0.16
CA LYS A 122 -14.63 9.29 0.67
C LYS A 122 -14.37 8.05 -0.20
N MET A 123 -13.16 7.54 -0.18
CA MET A 123 -12.69 6.46 -1.05
C MET A 123 -12.49 5.16 -0.28
N LEU A 124 -13.10 4.07 -0.75
CA LEU A 124 -12.73 2.71 -0.33
C LEU A 124 -11.73 2.12 -1.34
N PHE A 125 -10.63 1.56 -0.86
CA PHE A 125 -9.69 0.76 -1.65
C PHE A 125 -9.87 -0.72 -1.34
N LEU A 126 -9.95 -1.55 -2.38
CA LEU A 126 -9.98 -3.01 -2.28
C LEU A 126 -8.90 -3.60 -3.18
N GLY A 127 -7.89 -4.22 -2.57
CA GLY A 127 -6.75 -4.84 -3.25
C GLY A 127 -7.00 -6.31 -3.54
N LEU A 128 -7.35 -6.65 -4.78
CA LEU A 128 -7.59 -8.02 -5.24
C LEU A 128 -6.26 -8.71 -5.59
N GLY A 129 -5.62 -9.29 -4.60
CA GLY A 129 -4.30 -9.94 -4.70
C GLY A 129 -4.32 -11.41 -4.30
N THR A 130 -3.27 -11.84 -3.61
CA THR A 130 -3.22 -13.14 -2.91
C THR A 130 -4.33 -13.18 -1.87
N GLY A 131 -4.46 -12.13 -1.07
CA GLY A 131 -5.57 -11.86 -0.16
C GLY A 131 -6.50 -10.77 -0.67
N LEU A 132 -7.18 -10.12 0.27
CA LEU A 132 -8.02 -8.95 0.05
C LEU A 132 -7.50 -7.80 0.94
N GLY A 133 -6.64 -6.94 0.40
CA GLY A 133 -6.24 -5.73 1.09
C GLY A 133 -7.36 -4.70 1.11
N SER A 134 -7.47 -3.90 2.15
CA SER A 134 -8.46 -2.84 2.24
C SER A 134 -7.96 -1.63 3.01
N ALA A 135 -8.38 -0.45 2.58
CA ALA A 135 -8.14 0.81 3.27
C ALA A 135 -9.23 1.82 2.88
N MET A 136 -9.46 2.78 3.74
CA MET A 136 -10.39 3.88 3.47
C MET A 136 -9.68 5.22 3.60
N ILE A 137 -10.06 6.17 2.76
CA ILE A 137 -9.68 7.57 2.94
C ILE A 137 -10.95 8.39 3.01
N SER A 138 -11.16 9.08 4.12
CA SER A 138 -12.29 9.98 4.36
C SER A 138 -11.79 11.27 4.99
N ASP A 139 -12.27 12.40 4.49
CA ASP A 139 -11.91 13.74 4.99
C ASP A 139 -10.40 13.99 5.09
N GLY A 140 -9.64 13.39 4.17
CA GLY A 140 -8.18 13.47 4.14
C GLY A 140 -7.46 12.58 5.17
N TYR A 141 -8.15 11.65 5.83
CA TYR A 141 -7.55 10.67 6.74
C TYR A 141 -7.53 9.29 6.12
N LEU A 142 -6.36 8.65 6.18
CA LEU A 142 -6.14 7.28 5.73
C LEU A 142 -6.34 6.31 6.89
N GLU A 143 -7.28 5.39 6.73
CA GLU A 143 -7.58 4.34 7.70
C GLU A 143 -7.31 2.96 7.07
N PRO A 144 -6.24 2.26 7.47
CA PRO A 144 -6.04 0.86 7.11
C PRO A 144 -7.17 0.00 7.66
N MET A 145 -7.65 -0.97 6.88
CA MET A 145 -8.77 -1.82 7.27
C MET A 145 -8.43 -3.30 7.03
N GLU A 146 -8.99 -4.18 7.88
CA GLU A 146 -8.86 -5.64 7.77
C GLU A 146 -10.22 -6.29 7.41
N LEU A 147 -10.91 -5.74 6.40
CA LEU A 147 -12.21 -6.26 5.95
C LEU A 147 -12.13 -7.70 5.42
N ALA A 148 -10.95 -8.13 5.01
CA ALA A 148 -10.67 -9.48 4.51
C ALA A 148 -11.19 -10.59 5.42
N HIS A 149 -11.04 -10.42 6.72
CA HIS A 149 -11.30 -11.44 7.73
C HIS A 149 -12.75 -11.45 8.26
N LEU A 150 -13.56 -10.48 7.86
CA LEU A 150 -14.98 -10.48 8.19
C LEU A 150 -15.70 -11.63 7.51
N GLU A 151 -16.61 -12.29 8.23
CA GLU A 151 -17.46 -13.32 7.67
C GLU A 151 -18.36 -12.73 6.57
N TYR A 152 -18.43 -13.43 5.43
CA TYR A 152 -19.26 -13.03 4.31
C TYR A 152 -20.46 -13.96 4.14
N LYS A 153 -20.19 -15.23 3.89
CA LYS A 153 -21.25 -16.24 3.75
C LYS A 153 -20.73 -17.66 3.91
N LYS A 154 -21.61 -18.56 4.41
CA LYS A 154 -21.33 -19.99 4.61
C LYS A 154 -20.08 -20.23 5.46
N GLY A 155 -19.88 -19.45 6.53
CA GLY A 155 -18.71 -19.55 7.41
C GLY A 155 -17.38 -19.22 6.72
N LYS A 156 -17.40 -18.45 5.62
CA LYS A 156 -16.23 -18.02 4.86
C LYS A 156 -16.13 -16.51 4.84
N THR A 157 -14.89 -16.00 4.80
CA THR A 157 -14.59 -14.58 4.84
C THR A 157 -14.69 -13.93 3.46
N TYR A 158 -14.62 -12.60 3.41
CA TYR A 158 -14.50 -11.88 2.14
C TYR A 158 -13.27 -12.31 1.36
N GLU A 159 -12.13 -12.55 2.02
CA GLU A 159 -10.91 -13.03 1.36
C GLU A 159 -11.09 -14.40 0.71
N ASP A 160 -11.80 -15.34 1.34
CA ASP A 160 -12.05 -16.66 0.78
C ASP A 160 -12.81 -16.62 -0.55
N TYR A 161 -13.51 -15.51 -0.83
CA TYR A 161 -14.25 -15.30 -2.07
C TYR A 161 -13.52 -14.41 -3.07
N LEU A 162 -12.82 -13.36 -2.60
CA LEU A 162 -12.25 -12.29 -3.44
C LEU A 162 -10.73 -12.44 -3.66
N GLY A 163 -10.02 -13.10 -2.76
CA GLY A 163 -8.59 -13.40 -2.91
C GLY A 163 -8.32 -14.47 -3.98
N ILE A 164 -7.03 -14.80 -4.16
CA ILE A 164 -6.60 -15.80 -5.15
C ILE A 164 -7.28 -17.16 -4.93
N ARG A 165 -7.45 -17.61 -3.67
CA ARG A 165 -8.12 -18.86 -3.33
C ARG A 165 -9.55 -18.91 -3.86
N GLY A 166 -10.29 -17.81 -3.75
CA GLY A 166 -11.64 -17.71 -4.29
C GLY A 166 -11.67 -17.76 -5.82
N LEU A 167 -10.72 -17.07 -6.46
CA LEU A 167 -10.56 -17.08 -7.90
C LEU A 167 -10.28 -18.49 -8.45
N GLU A 168 -9.37 -19.22 -7.82
CA GLU A 168 -9.01 -20.60 -8.21
C GLU A 168 -10.16 -21.58 -7.96
N LYS A 169 -10.77 -21.51 -6.78
CA LYS A 169 -11.85 -22.43 -6.37
C LYS A 169 -13.11 -22.26 -7.19
N TYR A 170 -13.52 -21.02 -7.45
CA TYR A 170 -14.84 -20.74 -8.06
C TYR A 170 -14.76 -20.39 -9.54
N GLY A 171 -13.57 -20.17 -10.08
CA GLY A 171 -13.33 -19.73 -11.45
C GLY A 171 -13.70 -18.29 -11.71
N LYS A 172 -13.17 -17.73 -12.80
CA LYS A 172 -13.27 -16.29 -13.15
C LYS A 172 -14.69 -15.74 -13.18
N LYS A 173 -15.67 -16.54 -13.72
CA LYS A 173 -17.06 -16.06 -13.87
C LYS A 173 -17.74 -15.81 -12.51
N LYS A 174 -17.63 -16.78 -11.60
CA LYS A 174 -18.22 -16.67 -10.26
C LYS A 174 -17.46 -15.66 -9.41
N TRP A 175 -16.13 -15.68 -9.47
CA TRP A 175 -15.29 -14.74 -8.74
C TRP A 175 -15.63 -13.26 -9.10
N ARG A 176 -15.75 -12.93 -10.38
CA ARG A 176 -16.16 -11.59 -10.83
C ARG A 176 -17.51 -11.17 -10.25
N ARG A 177 -18.49 -12.10 -10.23
CA ARG A 177 -19.81 -11.82 -9.63
C ARG A 177 -19.71 -11.53 -8.14
N GLU A 178 -18.86 -12.25 -7.41
CA GLU A 178 -18.65 -11.99 -5.99
C GLU A 178 -17.93 -10.65 -5.79
N VAL A 179 -16.93 -10.30 -6.59
CA VAL A 179 -16.28 -8.98 -6.54
C VAL A 179 -17.32 -7.86 -6.73
N PHE A 180 -18.20 -7.97 -7.71
CA PHE A 180 -19.28 -7.00 -7.91
C PHE A 180 -20.14 -6.84 -6.66
N LYS A 181 -20.70 -7.95 -6.16
CA LYS A 181 -21.58 -7.93 -4.98
C LYS A 181 -20.93 -7.35 -3.74
N VAL A 182 -19.69 -7.75 -3.45
CA VAL A 182 -18.98 -7.26 -2.27
C VAL A 182 -18.59 -5.79 -2.43
N THR A 183 -18.18 -5.38 -3.62
CA THR A 183 -17.87 -3.97 -3.89
C THR A 183 -19.09 -3.07 -3.66
N GLU A 184 -20.25 -3.44 -4.18
CA GLU A 184 -21.50 -2.69 -3.97
C GLU A 184 -21.92 -2.70 -2.49
N LEU A 185 -21.85 -3.85 -1.84
CA LEU A 185 -22.19 -4.01 -0.41
C LEU A 185 -21.30 -3.10 0.46
N LEU A 186 -19.98 -3.20 0.30
CA LEU A 186 -19.04 -2.43 1.12
C LEU A 186 -19.09 -0.93 0.79
N LYS A 187 -19.24 -0.57 -0.50
CA LYS A 187 -19.42 0.82 -0.89
C LYS A 187 -20.62 1.44 -0.18
N THR A 188 -21.76 0.74 -0.16
CA THR A 188 -22.99 1.23 0.49
C THR A 188 -22.85 1.25 2.00
N ALA A 189 -22.34 0.17 2.62
CA ALA A 189 -22.23 0.06 4.07
C ALA A 189 -21.26 1.09 4.68
N LEU A 190 -20.20 1.42 3.96
CA LEU A 190 -19.19 2.40 4.38
C LEU A 190 -19.47 3.81 3.84
N GLU A 191 -20.57 4.01 3.11
CA GLU A 191 -20.96 5.30 2.51
C GLU A 191 -19.83 5.91 1.67
N ALA A 192 -19.09 5.08 0.92
CA ALA A 192 -18.00 5.56 0.09
C ALA A 192 -18.52 6.21 -1.19
N ASP A 193 -17.97 7.35 -1.58
CA ASP A 193 -18.29 8.02 -2.85
C ASP A 193 -17.92 7.14 -4.03
N TYR A 194 -16.76 6.47 -3.92
CA TYR A 194 -16.27 5.55 -4.95
C TYR A 194 -15.33 4.47 -4.37
N VAL A 195 -15.15 3.41 -5.17
CA VAL A 195 -14.23 2.31 -4.83
C VAL A 195 -13.09 2.23 -5.84
N VAL A 196 -11.87 2.01 -5.36
CA VAL A 196 -10.72 1.68 -6.20
C VAL A 196 -10.42 0.20 -6.06
N LEU A 197 -10.45 -0.53 -7.18
CA LEU A 197 -10.12 -1.95 -7.25
C LEU A 197 -8.68 -2.12 -7.72
N GLY A 198 -7.77 -2.36 -6.78
CA GLY A 198 -6.35 -2.59 -7.01
C GLY A 198 -5.96 -4.06 -6.96
N GLY A 199 -4.65 -4.31 -6.86
CA GLY A 199 -4.08 -5.66 -6.80
C GLY A 199 -3.98 -6.35 -8.16
N GLY A 200 -3.12 -7.38 -8.26
CA GLY A 200 -2.79 -8.03 -9.54
C GLY A 200 -3.98 -8.73 -10.23
N ASN A 201 -4.98 -9.17 -9.46
CA ASN A 201 -6.16 -9.85 -9.99
C ASN A 201 -7.24 -8.87 -10.50
N SER A 202 -7.19 -7.59 -10.16
CA SER A 202 -8.15 -6.59 -10.65
C SER A 202 -8.21 -6.51 -12.17
N LYS A 203 -7.08 -6.75 -12.86
CA LYS A 203 -6.99 -6.82 -14.32
C LYS A 203 -7.81 -7.96 -14.95
N LYS A 204 -8.27 -8.92 -14.14
CA LYS A 204 -9.12 -10.04 -14.61
C LYS A 204 -10.60 -9.67 -14.66
N LEU A 205 -10.99 -8.49 -14.17
CA LEU A 205 -12.33 -7.96 -14.29
C LEU A 205 -12.61 -7.57 -15.75
N LYS A 206 -13.75 -7.94 -16.30
CA LYS A 206 -14.20 -7.55 -17.65
C LYS A 206 -14.98 -6.24 -17.66
N ALA A 207 -15.66 -5.95 -16.56
CA ALA A 207 -16.40 -4.74 -16.27
C ALA A 207 -16.19 -4.37 -14.81
N LEU A 208 -16.49 -3.15 -14.45
CA LEU A 208 -16.34 -2.64 -13.09
C LEU A 208 -17.72 -2.44 -12.44
N PRO A 209 -17.84 -2.68 -11.13
CA PRO A 209 -19.03 -2.28 -10.37
C PRO A 209 -19.31 -0.78 -10.50
N PRO A 210 -20.58 -0.34 -10.50
CA PRO A 210 -20.93 1.07 -10.53
C PRO A 210 -20.22 1.89 -9.44
N GLY A 211 -19.70 3.05 -9.81
CA GLY A 211 -18.96 3.92 -8.88
C GLY A 211 -17.60 3.36 -8.47
N SER A 212 -17.04 2.43 -9.25
CA SER A 212 -15.67 1.93 -9.04
C SER A 212 -14.77 2.21 -10.24
N ARG A 213 -13.46 2.17 -9.99
CA ARG A 213 -12.41 2.29 -11.01
C ARG A 213 -11.23 1.36 -10.71
N LEU A 214 -10.44 1.06 -11.73
CA LEU A 214 -9.20 0.31 -11.54
C LEU A 214 -8.13 1.19 -10.91
N GLY A 215 -7.38 0.61 -9.97
CA GLY A 215 -6.10 1.12 -9.51
C GLY A 215 -4.95 0.55 -10.34
N SER A 216 -3.78 1.20 -10.27
CA SER A 216 -2.51 0.66 -10.77
C SER A 216 -1.66 0.14 -9.61
N ASN A 217 -0.85 -0.90 -9.83
CA ASN A 217 0.16 -1.32 -8.85
C ASN A 217 1.23 -0.25 -8.61
N ASP A 218 1.43 0.67 -9.57
CA ASP A 218 2.35 1.80 -9.43
C ASP A 218 1.87 2.82 -8.40
N ASN A 219 0.59 2.75 -8.04
CA ASN A 219 0.03 3.61 -6.98
C ASN A 219 0.66 3.36 -5.61
N ALA A 220 1.28 2.20 -5.38
CA ALA A 220 2.08 1.97 -4.18
C ALA A 220 3.23 3.00 -4.10
N PHE A 221 3.94 3.24 -5.21
CA PHE A 221 5.02 4.23 -5.25
C PHE A 221 4.49 5.66 -5.11
N VAL A 222 3.42 5.99 -5.83
CA VAL A 222 2.77 7.31 -5.70
C VAL A 222 2.33 7.56 -4.26
N GLY A 223 1.75 6.56 -3.60
CA GLY A 223 1.37 6.63 -2.18
C GLY A 223 2.57 6.81 -1.26
N GLY A 224 3.63 6.04 -1.50
CA GLY A 224 4.86 6.15 -0.73
C GLY A 224 5.51 7.55 -0.84
N PHE A 225 5.52 8.17 -2.02
CA PHE A 225 5.98 9.56 -2.19
C PHE A 225 5.06 10.56 -1.47
N ARG A 226 3.73 10.35 -1.53
CA ARG A 226 2.75 11.22 -0.86
C ARG A 226 2.87 11.23 0.66
N LEU A 227 3.37 10.16 1.30
CA LEU A 227 3.55 10.10 2.76
C LEU A 227 4.41 11.23 3.33
N TRP A 228 5.27 11.83 2.52
CA TRP A 228 6.19 12.91 2.93
C TRP A 228 5.74 14.30 2.47
N GLN A 229 4.61 14.39 1.76
CA GLN A 229 4.05 15.68 1.35
C GLN A 229 3.30 16.34 2.51
N LYS A 230 3.32 17.67 2.59
CA LYS A 230 2.71 18.46 3.68
C LYS A 230 1.21 18.22 3.89
N ASN A 231 0.47 17.94 2.81
CA ASN A 231 -0.98 17.75 2.81
C ASN A 231 -1.37 16.30 2.57
N SER A 232 -0.50 15.37 2.94
CA SER A 232 -0.78 13.94 2.77
C SER A 232 -1.88 13.49 3.72
N PRO A 233 -2.88 12.74 3.23
CA PRO A 233 -3.75 11.96 4.11
C PRO A 233 -2.89 10.92 4.84
N VAL A 234 -2.63 11.15 6.11
CA VAL A 234 -1.86 10.21 6.96
C VAL A 234 -2.78 9.81 8.10
N SER A 235 -2.77 8.51 8.46
CA SER A 235 -3.41 8.04 9.68
C SER A 235 -2.92 8.84 10.90
N ARG A 236 -3.84 9.24 11.75
CA ARG A 236 -3.55 9.90 13.03
C ARG A 236 -2.81 8.97 13.98
#